data_6d63ee122354ace8d8875b78de24cc4e
#
_entry.id   6d63ee122354ace8d8875b78de24cc4e
#
_cell.length_a   1.000
_cell.length_b   1.000
_cell.length_c   1.000
_cell.angle_alpha   90.00
_cell.angle_beta   90.00
_cell.angle_gamma   90.00
#
_symmetry.space_group_name_H-M   'P 1'
#
loop_
_entity.id
_entity.type
_entity.pdbx_description
1 polymer ?
#
loop_
_entity_poly.entity_id
_entity_poly.type
_entity_poly.pdbx_seq_one_letter_code
_entity_poly.pdbx_strand_id
1 'polypeptide(L)'
;MTSQTDHAAHFRHGYTKDRGDLLNRLRRIEGQVRGIQRLVEDEAYCLDILQQVEAVTAAADGVALLLLEDHIDGCLTHAIETGQGEPYVDEVMTVVRRALGRRQARPSGPRP
;
A
#
# COMPACT_ATOMS: atom_id res chain seq x y z
N MET A 1 -9.45 8.75 -21.71
CA MET A 1 -8.85 7.48 -21.49
C MET A 1 -7.39 7.36 -21.92
N THR A 2 -7.06 7.89 -23.07
CA THR A 2 -5.72 7.75 -23.59
C THR A 2 -4.66 8.37 -22.72
N SER A 3 -4.87 9.59 -22.26
CA SER A 3 -3.84 10.24 -21.45
C SER A 3 -3.63 9.50 -20.14
N GLN A 4 -4.71 8.99 -19.61
CA GLN A 4 -4.62 8.18 -18.42
C GLN A 4 -3.87 6.90 -18.71
N THR A 5 -4.10 6.33 -19.86
CA THR A 5 -3.45 5.11 -20.26
C THR A 5 -1.95 5.31 -20.41
N ASP A 6 -1.55 6.40 -21.03
CA ASP A 6 -0.13 6.68 -21.19
C ASP A 6 0.53 6.89 -19.85
N HIS A 7 -0.13 7.62 -18.99
CA HIS A 7 0.39 7.87 -17.65
C HIS A 7 0.51 6.57 -16.88
N ALA A 8 -0.51 5.76 -16.96
CA ALA A 8 -0.51 4.48 -16.26
C ALA A 8 0.56 3.56 -16.80
N ALA A 9 0.81 3.59 -18.09
CA ALA A 9 1.84 2.74 -18.68
C ALA A 9 3.21 3.07 -18.11
N HIS A 10 3.44 4.34 -17.84
CA HIS A 10 4.68 4.79 -17.26
C HIS A 10 4.97 4.11 -15.95
N PHE A 11 3.99 4.08 -15.07
CA PHE A 11 4.17 3.57 -13.72
C PHE A 11 3.94 2.08 -13.64
N ARG A 12 3.23 1.55 -14.61
CA ARG A 12 2.97 0.12 -14.60
C ARG A 12 4.22 -0.71 -14.72
N HIS A 13 5.26 -0.17 -15.32
CA HIS A 13 6.50 -0.91 -15.45
C HIS A 13 7.11 -1.22 -14.10
N GLY A 14 6.94 -0.31 -13.13
CA GLY A 14 7.53 -0.52 -11.83
C GLY A 14 6.96 -1.72 -11.12
N TYR A 15 5.62 -1.89 -11.14
CA TYR A 15 5.03 -2.97 -10.36
C TYR A 15 4.79 -4.23 -11.18
N THR A 16 4.94 -4.18 -12.49
CA THR A 16 4.65 -5.34 -13.32
C THR A 16 5.52 -6.53 -12.96
N LYS A 17 6.77 -6.31 -12.64
CA LYS A 17 7.66 -7.42 -12.31
C LYS A 17 7.30 -8.06 -10.98
N ASP A 18 6.62 -7.32 -10.11
CA ASP A 18 6.21 -7.85 -8.81
C ASP A 18 4.72 -8.19 -8.78
N ARG A 19 4.11 -8.24 -9.95
CA ARG A 19 2.67 -8.42 -10.01
C ARG A 19 2.20 -9.70 -9.34
N GLY A 20 2.91 -10.79 -9.60
CA GLY A 20 2.55 -12.07 -8.99
C GLY A 20 2.65 -12.04 -7.48
N ASP A 21 3.72 -11.43 -6.99
CA ASP A 21 3.91 -11.32 -5.56
C ASP A 21 2.83 -10.44 -4.94
N LEU A 22 2.53 -9.32 -5.59
CA LEU A 22 1.47 -8.43 -5.11
C LEU A 22 0.14 -9.15 -5.02
N LEU A 23 -0.21 -9.90 -6.06
CA LEU A 23 -1.47 -10.62 -6.07
C LEU A 23 -1.52 -11.68 -4.99
N ASN A 24 -0.40 -12.38 -4.77
CA ASN A 24 -0.36 -13.39 -3.72
C ASN A 24 -0.54 -12.76 -2.35
N ARG A 25 0.09 -11.61 -2.12
CA ARG A 25 -0.06 -10.91 -0.86
C ARG A 25 -1.50 -10.45 -0.65
N LEU A 26 -2.12 -9.94 -1.72
CA LEU A 26 -3.50 -9.48 -1.62
C LEU A 26 -4.46 -10.64 -1.38
N ARG A 27 -4.22 -11.79 -2.00
CA ARG A 27 -5.05 -12.96 -1.77
C ARG A 27 -4.95 -13.43 -0.33
N ARG A 28 -3.76 -13.32 0.23
CA ARG A 28 -3.57 -13.68 1.64
C ARG A 28 -4.35 -12.73 2.54
N ILE A 29 -4.29 -11.44 2.24
CA ILE A 29 -5.04 -10.44 2.99
C ILE A 29 -6.53 -10.70 2.88
N GLU A 30 -6.98 -11.04 1.69
CA GLU A 30 -8.38 -11.37 1.48
C GLU A 30 -8.82 -12.53 2.37
N GLY A 31 -8.00 -13.57 2.45
CA GLY A 31 -8.29 -14.69 3.33
C GLY A 31 -8.30 -14.29 4.79
N GLN A 32 -7.38 -13.42 5.18
CA GLN A 32 -7.34 -12.94 6.56
C GLN A 32 -8.58 -12.16 6.91
N VAL A 33 -9.06 -11.33 5.98
CA VAL A 33 -10.28 -10.57 6.21
C VAL A 33 -11.47 -11.51 6.39
N ARG A 34 -11.55 -12.55 5.58
CA ARG A 34 -12.61 -13.53 5.75
C ARG A 34 -12.53 -14.22 7.11
N GLY A 35 -11.30 -14.50 7.55
CA GLY A 35 -11.12 -15.07 8.88
C GLY A 35 -11.62 -14.15 9.97
N ILE A 36 -11.38 -12.85 9.83
CA ILE A 36 -11.86 -11.88 10.79
C ILE A 36 -13.39 -11.86 10.83
N GLN A 37 -14.00 -11.93 9.64
CA GLN A 37 -15.45 -11.96 9.57
C GLN A 37 -16.03 -13.15 10.35
N ARG A 38 -15.38 -14.30 10.22
CA ARG A 38 -15.82 -15.47 10.97
C ARG A 38 -15.67 -15.27 12.47
N LEU A 39 -14.57 -14.65 12.88
CA LEU A 39 -14.39 -14.38 14.30
C LEU A 39 -15.48 -13.48 14.83
N VAL A 40 -15.86 -12.47 14.05
CA VAL A 40 -16.93 -11.57 14.46
C VAL A 40 -18.26 -12.32 14.54
N GLU A 41 -18.52 -13.15 13.53
CA GLU A 41 -19.76 -13.95 13.52
C GLU A 41 -19.83 -14.88 14.71
N ASP A 42 -18.70 -15.43 15.10
CA ASP A 42 -18.63 -16.37 16.22
C ASP A 42 -18.51 -15.66 17.56
N GLU A 43 -18.53 -14.35 17.56
CA GLU A 43 -18.45 -13.55 18.78
C GLU A 43 -17.18 -13.88 19.57
N ALA A 44 -16.08 -14.02 18.85
CA ALA A 44 -14.81 -14.29 19.48
C ALA A 44 -14.38 -13.13 20.36
N TYR A 45 -13.45 -13.40 21.23
CA TYR A 45 -12.93 -12.40 22.15
C TYR A 45 -12.38 -11.21 21.37
N CYS A 46 -12.77 -10.01 21.76
CA CYS A 46 -12.48 -8.85 20.93
C CYS A 46 -10.99 -8.57 20.79
N LEU A 47 -10.18 -8.92 21.78
CA LEU A 47 -8.74 -8.71 21.62
C LEU A 47 -8.14 -9.66 20.61
N ASP A 48 -8.72 -10.85 20.46
CA ASP A 48 -8.27 -11.75 19.39
C ASP A 48 -8.61 -11.19 18.02
N ILE A 49 -9.79 -10.60 17.89
CA ILE A 49 -10.18 -9.97 16.65
C ILE A 49 -9.26 -8.79 16.34
N LEU A 50 -8.98 -7.98 17.34
CA LEU A 50 -8.10 -6.83 17.17
C LEU A 50 -6.72 -7.27 16.70
N GLN A 51 -6.21 -8.34 17.26
CA GLN A 51 -4.90 -8.85 16.89
C GLN A 51 -4.89 -9.23 15.42
N GLN A 52 -5.96 -9.84 14.94
CA GLN A 52 -6.05 -10.20 13.52
C GLN A 52 -6.17 -8.97 12.65
N VAL A 53 -6.87 -7.95 13.09
CA VAL A 53 -6.96 -6.69 12.35
C VAL A 53 -5.58 -6.06 12.23
N GLU A 54 -4.81 -6.09 13.32
CA GLU A 54 -3.47 -5.54 13.28
C GLU A 54 -2.58 -6.30 12.28
N ALA A 55 -2.77 -7.60 12.19
CA ALA A 55 -2.02 -8.40 11.23
C ALA A 55 -2.37 -8.01 9.80
N VAL A 56 -3.65 -7.76 9.52
CA VAL A 56 -4.08 -7.33 8.20
C VAL A 56 -3.50 -5.95 7.88
N THR A 57 -3.49 -5.06 8.87
CA THR A 57 -2.92 -3.74 8.67
C THR A 57 -1.44 -3.83 8.31
N ALA A 58 -0.70 -4.66 9.03
CA ALA A 58 0.72 -4.85 8.74
C ALA A 58 0.93 -5.43 7.34
N ALA A 59 0.10 -6.39 6.97
CA ALA A 59 0.21 -6.99 5.64
C ALA A 59 -0.09 -5.97 4.55
N ALA A 60 -1.09 -5.12 4.76
CA ALA A 60 -1.42 -4.08 3.80
C ALA A 60 -0.29 -3.06 3.68
N ASP A 61 0.34 -2.73 4.80
CA ASP A 61 1.50 -1.85 4.77
C ASP A 61 2.63 -2.45 3.93
N GLY A 62 2.80 -3.77 4.01
CA GLY A 62 3.79 -4.44 3.21
C GLY A 62 3.53 -4.31 1.72
N VAL A 63 2.26 -4.41 1.32
CA VAL A 63 1.89 -4.20 -0.07
C VAL A 63 2.18 -2.77 -0.50
N ALA A 64 1.81 -1.82 0.36
CA ALA A 64 2.05 -0.41 0.06
C ALA A 64 3.54 -0.12 -0.11
N LEU A 65 4.35 -0.70 0.76
CA LEU A 65 5.78 -0.49 0.70
C LEU A 65 6.37 -1.06 -0.59
N LEU A 66 5.93 -2.25 -0.96
CA LEU A 66 6.42 -2.86 -2.19
C LEU A 66 6.05 -2.02 -3.41
N LEU A 67 4.81 -1.53 -3.45
CA LEU A 67 4.39 -0.66 -4.53
C LEU A 67 5.20 0.63 -4.57
N LEU A 68 5.47 1.19 -3.40
CA LEU A 68 6.22 2.43 -3.32
C LEU A 68 7.65 2.22 -3.79
N GLU A 69 8.26 1.11 -3.40
CA GLU A 69 9.61 0.81 -3.85
C GLU A 69 9.67 0.70 -5.37
N ASP A 70 8.71 0.01 -5.95
CA ASP A 70 8.68 -0.14 -7.40
C ASP A 70 8.44 1.18 -8.08
N HIS A 71 7.59 2.01 -7.50
CA HIS A 71 7.31 3.33 -8.05
C HIS A 71 8.54 4.21 -8.03
N ILE A 72 9.26 4.20 -6.92
CA ILE A 72 10.48 5.00 -6.80
C ILE A 72 11.51 4.53 -7.81
N ASP A 73 11.66 3.23 -7.95
CA ASP A 73 12.61 2.67 -8.89
C ASP A 73 12.28 3.13 -10.32
N GLY A 74 11.02 3.04 -10.71
CA GLY A 74 10.60 3.48 -12.03
C GLY A 74 10.77 4.96 -12.22
N CYS A 75 10.42 5.75 -11.20
CA CYS A 75 10.56 7.20 -11.28
C CYS A 75 12.01 7.60 -11.40
N LEU A 76 12.87 6.96 -10.64
CA LEU A 76 14.29 7.29 -10.67
C LEU A 76 14.88 6.99 -12.04
N THR A 77 14.56 5.83 -12.59
CA THR A 77 15.03 5.47 -13.92
C THR A 77 14.57 6.49 -14.95
N HIS A 78 13.29 6.83 -14.89
CA HIS A 78 12.73 7.77 -15.84
C HIS A 78 13.36 9.15 -15.69
N ALA A 79 13.58 9.58 -14.45
CA ALA A 79 14.18 10.88 -14.18
C ALA A 79 15.60 10.95 -14.74
N ILE A 80 16.34 9.86 -14.59
CA ILE A 80 17.70 9.80 -15.12
C ILE A 80 17.67 9.91 -16.64
N GLU A 81 16.76 9.20 -17.26
CA GLU A 81 16.66 9.19 -18.72
C GLU A 81 16.22 10.52 -19.30
N THR A 82 15.31 11.20 -18.62
CA THR A 82 14.73 12.43 -19.15
C THR A 82 15.29 13.69 -18.54
N GLY A 83 16.00 13.57 -17.44
CA GLY A 83 16.51 14.73 -16.73
C GLY A 83 15.46 15.50 -15.97
N GLN A 84 14.28 14.93 -15.78
CA GLN A 84 13.17 15.62 -15.12
C GLN A 84 12.85 14.95 -13.80
N GLY A 85 13.69 15.21 -12.82
CA GLY A 85 13.53 14.56 -11.53
C GLY A 85 12.53 15.22 -10.60
N GLU A 86 12.37 16.53 -10.70
CA GLU A 86 11.56 17.26 -9.73
C GLU A 86 10.12 16.80 -9.65
N PRO A 87 9.41 16.66 -10.78
CA PRO A 87 8.01 16.21 -10.68
C PRO A 87 7.87 14.85 -10.02
N TYR A 88 8.84 13.98 -10.23
CA TYR A 88 8.77 12.65 -9.65
C TYR A 88 9.04 12.67 -8.16
N VAL A 89 9.93 13.53 -7.73
CA VAL A 89 10.18 13.71 -6.30
C VAL A 89 8.90 14.21 -5.63
N ASP A 90 8.26 15.19 -6.22
CA ASP A 90 7.02 15.72 -5.67
C ASP A 90 5.95 14.63 -5.54
N GLU A 91 5.85 13.80 -6.56
CA GLU A 91 4.87 12.74 -6.56
C GLU A 91 5.13 11.73 -5.45
N VAL A 92 6.39 11.31 -5.34
CA VAL A 92 6.76 10.36 -4.30
C VAL A 92 6.53 10.96 -2.92
N MET A 93 6.91 12.23 -2.75
CA MET A 93 6.71 12.86 -1.45
C MET A 93 5.25 12.99 -1.09
N THR A 94 4.39 13.19 -2.08
CA THR A 94 2.96 13.22 -1.84
C THR A 94 2.49 11.88 -1.27
N VAL A 95 2.95 10.79 -1.87
CA VAL A 95 2.56 9.46 -1.41
C VAL A 95 3.11 9.19 -0.02
N VAL A 96 4.36 9.55 0.22
CA VAL A 96 4.98 9.35 1.53
C VAL A 96 4.23 10.12 2.60
N ARG A 97 3.93 11.39 2.33
CA ARG A 97 3.22 12.21 3.30
C ARG A 97 1.84 11.63 3.60
N ARG A 98 1.17 11.12 2.59
CA ARG A 98 -0.14 10.52 2.80
C ARG A 98 -0.05 9.29 3.69
N ALA A 99 0.94 8.45 3.45
CA ALA A 99 1.11 7.25 4.25
C ALA A 99 1.46 7.58 5.69
N LEU A 100 2.38 8.52 5.88
CA LEU A 100 2.76 8.92 7.23
C LEU A 100 1.63 9.66 7.92
N GLY A 101 0.91 10.48 7.17
CA GLY A 101 -0.24 11.18 7.73
C GLY A 101 -1.31 10.24 8.22
N ARG A 102 -1.53 9.16 7.49
CA ARG A 102 -2.51 8.18 7.93
C ARG A 102 -2.11 7.56 9.26
N ARG A 103 -0.83 7.24 9.41
CA ARG A 103 -0.34 6.69 10.67
C ARG A 103 -0.44 7.69 11.79
N GLN A 104 -0.12 8.94 11.51
CA GLN A 104 -0.17 9.98 12.51
C GLN A 104 -1.59 10.37 12.87
N ALA A 105 -2.52 10.16 11.94
CA ALA A 105 -3.92 10.46 12.19
C ALA A 105 -4.58 9.46 13.12
N ARG A 106 -3.91 8.36 13.43
CA ARG A 106 -4.48 7.40 14.37
C ARG A 106 -4.67 8.09 15.71
N PRO A 107 -5.78 7.80 16.34
CA PRO A 107 -6.01 8.41 17.64
C PRO A 107 -4.95 7.95 18.60
N SER A 108 -4.15 8.85 19.03
CA SER A 108 -3.09 8.51 19.96
C SER A 108 -3.40 9.03 21.33
N GLY A 109 -4.37 9.89 21.42
CA GLY A 109 -4.71 10.42 22.71
C GLY A 109 -5.28 9.34 23.60
N PRO A 110 -5.32 9.62 24.88
CA PRO A 110 -5.92 8.68 25.78
C PRO A 110 -7.36 8.46 25.40
N ARG A 111 -7.72 7.24 25.37
CA ARG A 111 -9.10 6.96 25.14
C ARG A 111 -9.76 6.98 26.47
N PRO A 112 -10.90 7.57 26.49
CA PRO A 112 -11.65 7.61 27.74
C PRO A 112 -11.90 6.23 28.23
#